data_c7450a84c9241e15a4bd8bd404a20636
#
_entry.id   c7450a84c9241e15a4bd8bd404a20636
#
_cell.length_a   1.000
_cell.length_b   1.000
_cell.length_c   1.000
_cell.angle_alpha   90.00
_cell.angle_beta   90.00
_cell.angle_gamma   90.00
#
_symmetry.space_group_name_H-M   'P 1'
#
loop_
_entity.id
_entity.type
_entity.pdbx_description
1 polymer ?
#
loop_
_entity_poly.entity_id
_entity_poly.type
_entity_poly.pdbx_seq_one_letter_code
_entity_poly.pdbx_strand_id
1 'polypeptide(L)'
;MKRGGKESPILLEKFFGSPPWGIIFFVSFFPAPMKVFRFGRNIRKGLIFMPPMYLALLIFAITYGTMIALPNYRAHTALLAAALMVLFGFVPLGQVFHEINWNVIMTIAGTMGLVTLFIDSMMPARLADRIIDKMPDVKWVTVAISLFAGLISAFVDNVSTVLMVAPIAIVVAKKLDFSPVKMVIAISIASNLQGAATLVGDTTSIMLAGHANLNFMDFFFFQGKPGLFWIIQVAMLASTLFLYFYMKKDDKRVEARNLTKVNDYFPSWMLLGMVFSLVLASFAEVPEIIFLPNTAKNTTGYICMIFMVLTFLIETRKKGFQDTLHIVLSDLDVFTLLLLSGLFIVIAGIRNAGVIDQVAKLFTKVGGKSPFLMYTLLVWASVFFSAFIDNIPYVATMLPVVAGIAGNMGIDPTVLYFGLLSGATLGGNLTPIGASANITGIGMLRKGGYEVSNRRFMSMSIPYTLIAVLVGYLLIWHFFGIRG
;
A
#
# COMPACT_ATOMS: atom_id res chain seq x y z
N MET A 1 13.12 19.74 52.67
CA MET A 1 12.22 20.79 52.14
C MET A 1 12.04 20.51 50.66
N LYS A 2 10.83 20.03 50.28
CA LYS A 2 9.88 20.49 49.25
C LYS A 2 10.48 20.70 47.84
N ARG A 3 10.02 20.12 46.75
CA ARG A 3 8.69 19.72 46.20
C ARG A 3 9.03 18.85 44.96
N GLY A 4 8.52 17.74 44.63
CA GLY A 4 7.12 17.42 44.37
C GLY A 4 6.60 18.06 43.11
N GLY A 5 6.92 17.53 41.90
CA GLY A 5 6.32 17.90 40.64
C GLY A 5 5.78 16.64 39.96
N LYS A 6 4.48 16.43 40.11
CA LYS A 6 3.69 15.50 39.29
C LYS A 6 3.66 16.05 37.86
N GLU A 7 4.25 15.40 36.89
CA GLU A 7 3.92 15.59 35.52
C GLU A 7 2.98 14.46 35.10
N SER A 8 1.75 14.86 34.89
CA SER A 8 0.60 14.11 34.43
C SER A 8 0.48 14.19 32.90
N PRO A 9 -0.47 13.53 32.29
CA PRO A 9 -0.41 12.73 31.08
C PRO A 9 -0.63 13.57 29.81
N ILE A 10 0.46 14.13 29.25
CA ILE A 10 0.44 14.90 27.98
C ILE A 10 0.58 13.97 26.75
N LEU A 11 0.85 12.68 26.96
CA LEU A 11 1.11 11.73 25.87
C LEU A 11 -0.12 11.30 25.08
N LEU A 12 -1.31 11.36 25.66
CA LEU A 12 -2.56 10.96 24.98
C LEU A 12 -3.18 12.06 24.10
N GLU A 13 -2.95 13.32 24.46
CA GLU A 13 -3.49 14.45 23.66
C GLU A 13 -2.79 14.66 22.32
N LYS A 14 -1.51 14.28 22.19
CA LYS A 14 -0.80 14.36 20.91
C LYS A 14 -1.14 13.23 19.93
N PHE A 15 -1.63 12.10 20.45
CA PHE A 15 -2.06 10.96 19.62
C PHE A 15 -3.48 11.11 19.07
N PHE A 16 -4.35 11.83 19.74
CA PHE A 16 -5.78 11.85 19.39
C PHE A 16 -6.32 13.24 19.03
N GLY A 17 -5.47 14.27 18.94
CA GLY A 17 -5.92 15.65 18.65
C GLY A 17 -7.31 15.93 19.22
N SER A 18 -7.48 16.63 20.34
CA SER A 18 -8.72 16.93 21.09
C SER A 18 -9.80 15.80 21.06
N PRO A 19 -10.19 15.24 22.20
CA PRO A 19 -10.80 13.92 22.31
C PRO A 19 -12.03 13.78 21.41
N PRO A 20 -12.02 12.86 20.45
CA PRO A 20 -13.23 12.56 19.72
C PRO A 20 -14.12 11.75 20.67
N TRP A 21 -15.23 12.31 21.02
CA TRP A 21 -16.34 11.68 21.77
C TRP A 21 -16.77 10.30 21.21
N GLY A 22 -16.19 9.86 20.10
CA GLY A 22 -16.45 8.58 19.45
C GLY A 22 -15.88 7.34 20.13
N ILE A 23 -14.78 7.42 20.92
CA ILE A 23 -14.17 6.22 21.55
C ILE A 23 -14.90 5.86 22.85
N ILE A 24 -15.42 6.81 23.56
CA ILE A 24 -16.27 6.56 24.75
C ILE A 24 -17.60 5.91 24.34
N PHE A 25 -18.08 6.15 23.14
CA PHE A 25 -19.30 5.53 22.61
C PHE A 25 -19.14 4.04 22.29
N PHE A 26 -17.95 3.56 21.97
CA PHE A 26 -17.74 2.16 21.57
C PHE A 26 -17.60 1.19 22.75
N VAL A 27 -17.14 1.68 23.91
CA VAL A 27 -16.96 0.84 25.12
C VAL A 27 -18.22 0.80 25.97
N SER A 28 -19.14 1.76 25.83
CA SER A 28 -20.41 1.85 26.58
C SER A 28 -21.58 1.13 25.90
N PHE A 29 -21.38 0.47 24.76
CA PHE A 29 -22.46 -0.04 23.91
C PHE A 29 -22.83 -1.51 24.11
N PHE A 30 -22.34 -2.18 25.13
CA PHE A 30 -22.81 -3.50 25.57
C PHE A 30 -22.75 -3.57 27.11
N PRO A 31 -23.83 -3.67 27.92
CA PRO A 31 -25.12 -4.24 27.67
C PRO A 31 -26.30 -3.46 28.31
N ALA A 32 -27.29 -3.09 27.55
CA ALA A 32 -28.68 -2.91 28.04
C ALA A 32 -29.64 -2.96 26.85
N PRO A 33 -30.92 -3.37 27.01
CA PRO A 33 -31.81 -3.56 25.87
C PRO A 33 -32.12 -2.22 25.19
N MET A 34 -31.75 -2.15 23.90
CA MET A 34 -31.92 -0.97 23.07
C MET A 34 -33.37 -0.51 23.02
N LYS A 35 -33.67 0.65 23.61
CA LYS A 35 -34.83 1.45 23.22
C LYS A 35 -34.57 1.97 21.81
N VAL A 36 -35.31 1.42 20.85
CA VAL A 36 -35.25 1.78 19.43
C VAL A 36 -35.53 3.28 19.29
N PHE A 37 -34.51 4.05 18.92
CA PHE A 37 -34.69 5.45 18.49
C PHE A 37 -35.58 5.46 17.25
N ARG A 38 -36.73 6.10 17.36
CA ARG A 38 -37.66 6.35 16.25
C ARG A 38 -37.04 7.39 15.30
N PHE A 39 -36.15 6.98 14.42
CA PHE A 39 -35.76 7.80 13.28
C PHE A 39 -36.71 7.50 12.12
N GLY A 40 -37.34 8.53 11.61
CA GLY A 40 -38.26 8.65 10.49
C GLY A 40 -38.85 7.36 9.86
N ARG A 41 -40.08 7.01 10.24
CA ARG A 41 -40.83 5.83 9.70
C ARG A 41 -40.87 5.75 8.17
N ASN A 42 -40.73 6.87 7.45
CA ASN A 42 -40.82 6.91 5.99
C ASN A 42 -39.50 6.53 5.29
N ILE A 43 -38.34 6.87 5.87
CA ILE A 43 -37.03 6.48 5.30
C ILE A 43 -36.79 4.97 5.48
N ARG A 44 -37.20 4.43 6.63
CA ARG A 44 -37.10 2.99 6.91
C ARG A 44 -37.95 2.14 5.97
N LYS A 45 -39.16 2.61 5.62
CA LYS A 45 -40.02 1.91 4.65
C LYS A 45 -39.44 1.92 3.24
N GLY A 46 -38.87 3.03 2.77
CA GLY A 46 -38.25 3.11 1.44
C GLY A 46 -36.99 2.24 1.29
N LEU A 47 -36.13 2.21 2.32
CA LEU A 47 -34.90 1.39 2.32
C LEU A 47 -35.17 -0.13 2.43
N ILE A 48 -36.26 -0.52 3.15
CA ILE A 48 -36.64 -1.95 3.29
C ILE A 48 -37.29 -2.50 2.00
N PHE A 49 -37.83 -1.63 1.14
CA PHE A 49 -38.43 -2.02 -0.15
C PHE A 49 -37.42 -2.04 -1.32
N MET A 50 -36.16 -1.59 -1.11
CA MET A 50 -35.14 -1.72 -2.16
C MET A 50 -34.66 -3.18 -2.23
N PRO A 51 -34.49 -3.74 -3.45
CA PRO A 51 -33.84 -5.03 -3.59
C PRO A 51 -32.46 -5.00 -2.90
N PRO A 52 -32.06 -6.08 -2.17
CA PRO A 52 -30.82 -6.10 -1.38
C PRO A 52 -29.58 -5.65 -2.14
N MET A 53 -29.48 -6.02 -3.40
CA MET A 53 -28.37 -5.64 -4.27
C MET A 53 -28.22 -4.11 -4.42
N TYR A 54 -29.33 -3.38 -4.62
CA TYR A 54 -29.27 -1.91 -4.77
C TYR A 54 -28.93 -1.20 -3.46
N LEU A 55 -29.36 -1.74 -2.33
CA LEU A 55 -29.01 -1.20 -1.02
C LEU A 55 -27.50 -1.40 -0.75
N ALA A 56 -26.96 -2.59 -1.02
CA ALA A 56 -25.52 -2.86 -0.90
C ALA A 56 -24.70 -1.97 -1.84
N LEU A 57 -25.16 -1.78 -3.09
CA LEU A 57 -24.54 -0.89 -4.06
C LEU A 57 -24.58 0.59 -3.60
N LEU A 58 -25.67 1.03 -3.01
CA LEU A 58 -25.80 2.38 -2.48
C LEU A 58 -24.83 2.63 -1.30
N ILE A 59 -24.76 1.68 -0.35
CA ILE A 59 -23.80 1.75 0.76
C ILE A 59 -22.39 1.82 0.21
N PHE A 60 -22.06 0.96 -0.74
CA PHE A 60 -20.76 0.93 -1.40
C PHE A 60 -20.43 2.25 -2.11
N ALA A 61 -21.34 2.78 -2.93
CA ALA A 61 -21.15 4.04 -3.66
C ALA A 61 -20.95 5.23 -2.72
N ILE A 62 -21.74 5.32 -1.63
CA ILE A 62 -21.58 6.36 -0.61
C ILE A 62 -20.23 6.21 0.10
N THR A 63 -19.83 4.98 0.44
CA THR A 63 -18.53 4.69 1.07
C THR A 63 -17.38 5.20 0.21
N TYR A 64 -17.35 4.83 -1.07
CA TYR A 64 -16.29 5.27 -1.98
C TYR A 64 -16.34 6.76 -2.27
N GLY A 65 -17.53 7.33 -2.48
CA GLY A 65 -17.69 8.77 -2.63
C GLY A 65 -17.15 9.55 -1.42
N THR A 66 -17.45 9.07 -0.21
CA THR A 66 -16.94 9.69 1.04
C THR A 66 -15.42 9.51 1.19
N MET A 67 -14.88 8.35 0.86
CA MET A 67 -13.44 8.09 0.92
C MET A 67 -12.64 8.96 -0.06
N ILE A 68 -13.20 9.28 -1.22
CA ILE A 68 -12.62 10.21 -2.20
C ILE A 68 -12.73 11.65 -1.71
N ALA A 69 -13.91 12.06 -1.23
CA ALA A 69 -14.17 13.43 -0.78
C ALA A 69 -13.43 13.78 0.53
N LEU A 70 -13.27 12.80 1.43
CA LEU A 70 -12.70 12.96 2.77
C LEU A 70 -11.55 11.96 3.02
N PRO A 71 -10.37 12.14 2.40
CA PRO A 71 -9.25 11.18 2.48
C PRO A 71 -8.79 10.86 3.91
N ASN A 72 -8.86 11.83 4.83
CA ASN A 72 -8.44 11.66 6.23
C ASN A 72 -9.38 10.76 7.04
N TYR A 73 -10.59 10.48 6.55
CA TYR A 73 -11.60 9.66 7.24
C TYR A 73 -11.83 8.30 6.58
N ARG A 74 -10.98 7.87 5.67
CA ARG A 74 -11.13 6.61 4.91
C ARG A 74 -11.37 5.39 5.80
N ALA A 75 -10.56 5.21 6.85
CA ALA A 75 -10.71 4.10 7.80
C ALA A 75 -12.05 4.13 8.54
N HIS A 76 -12.45 5.30 9.05
CA HIS A 76 -13.73 5.46 9.75
C HIS A 76 -14.91 5.17 8.82
N THR A 77 -14.84 5.66 7.57
CA THR A 77 -15.87 5.42 6.56
C THR A 77 -15.99 3.93 6.22
N ALA A 78 -14.86 3.23 6.05
CA ALA A 78 -14.86 1.79 5.78
C ALA A 78 -15.43 0.97 6.95
N LEU A 79 -15.07 1.31 8.20
CA LEU A 79 -15.61 0.65 9.39
C LEU A 79 -17.10 0.90 9.58
N LEU A 80 -17.56 2.13 9.33
CA LEU A 80 -18.98 2.46 9.38
C LEU A 80 -19.77 1.68 8.32
N ALA A 81 -19.26 1.63 7.10
CA ALA A 81 -19.87 0.85 6.02
C ALA A 81 -19.89 -0.65 6.34
N ALA A 82 -18.81 -1.19 6.91
CA ALA A 82 -18.75 -2.57 7.38
C ALA A 82 -19.85 -2.85 8.44
N ALA A 83 -20.01 -1.95 9.41
CA ALA A 83 -21.08 -2.04 10.40
C ALA A 83 -22.47 -2.01 9.75
N LEU A 84 -22.68 -1.17 8.73
CA LEU A 84 -23.92 -1.15 7.97
C LEU A 84 -24.16 -2.46 7.20
N MET A 85 -23.12 -3.03 6.56
CA MET A 85 -23.23 -4.33 5.87
C MET A 85 -23.67 -5.45 6.84
N VAL A 86 -23.15 -5.45 8.07
CA VAL A 86 -23.56 -6.39 9.12
C VAL A 86 -24.98 -6.11 9.61
N LEU A 87 -25.33 -4.87 9.88
CA LEU A 87 -26.64 -4.46 10.38
C LEU A 87 -27.78 -4.76 9.39
N PHE A 88 -27.52 -4.65 8.09
CA PHE A 88 -28.49 -5.00 7.05
C PHE A 88 -28.47 -6.50 6.67
N GLY A 89 -27.62 -7.30 7.32
CA GLY A 89 -27.58 -8.77 7.16
C GLY A 89 -26.87 -9.24 5.89
N PHE A 90 -26.12 -8.39 5.19
CA PHE A 90 -25.28 -8.82 4.05
C PHE A 90 -24.11 -9.67 4.48
N VAL A 91 -23.58 -9.44 5.70
CA VAL A 91 -22.55 -10.24 6.32
C VAL A 91 -23.04 -10.68 7.70
N PRO A 92 -23.21 -11.98 7.96
CA PRO A 92 -23.58 -12.49 9.28
C PRO A 92 -22.52 -12.12 10.33
N LEU A 93 -22.94 -11.70 11.53
CA LEU A 93 -22.02 -11.27 12.60
C LEU A 93 -20.96 -12.34 12.93
N GLY A 94 -21.34 -13.61 12.93
CA GLY A 94 -20.41 -14.72 13.17
C GLY A 94 -19.38 -14.95 12.07
N GLN A 95 -19.55 -14.37 10.88
CA GLN A 95 -18.63 -14.49 9.76
C GLN A 95 -17.67 -13.29 9.62
N VAL A 96 -17.88 -12.20 10.35
CA VAL A 96 -17.09 -10.96 10.23
C VAL A 96 -15.59 -11.23 10.33
N PHE A 97 -15.15 -12.02 11.32
CA PHE A 97 -13.74 -12.37 11.49
C PHE A 97 -13.20 -13.30 10.40
N HIS A 98 -14.03 -14.10 9.76
CA HIS A 98 -13.65 -15.01 8.68
C HIS A 98 -13.52 -14.27 7.34
N GLU A 99 -14.26 -13.17 7.14
CA GLU A 99 -14.17 -12.35 5.93
C GLU A 99 -12.92 -11.47 5.90
N ILE A 100 -12.30 -11.21 7.06
CA ILE A 100 -11.03 -10.48 7.13
C ILE A 100 -9.89 -11.41 6.68
N ASN A 101 -9.11 -10.97 5.70
CA ASN A 101 -7.90 -11.69 5.29
C ASN A 101 -6.76 -11.40 6.29
N TRP A 102 -6.65 -12.26 7.32
CA TRP A 102 -5.66 -12.12 8.37
C TRP A 102 -4.23 -12.23 7.87
N ASN A 103 -3.98 -13.03 6.80
CA ASN A 103 -2.66 -13.10 6.19
C ASN A 103 -2.21 -11.72 5.71
N VAL A 104 -3.09 -10.99 5.03
CA VAL A 104 -2.82 -9.62 4.55
C VAL A 104 -2.57 -8.67 5.72
N ILE A 105 -3.45 -8.68 6.74
CA ILE A 105 -3.31 -7.78 7.91
C ILE A 105 -2.01 -8.03 8.66
N MET A 106 -1.68 -9.30 8.94
CA MET A 106 -0.44 -9.68 9.63
C MET A 106 0.80 -9.36 8.80
N THR A 107 0.76 -9.60 7.49
CA THR A 107 1.89 -9.26 6.60
C THR A 107 2.18 -7.77 6.64
N ILE A 108 1.14 -6.92 6.50
CA ILE A 108 1.30 -5.46 6.53
C ILE A 108 1.80 -5.00 7.89
N ALA A 109 1.18 -5.43 8.99
CA ALA A 109 1.60 -5.03 10.34
C ALA A 109 3.03 -5.47 10.65
N GLY A 110 3.38 -6.71 10.29
CA GLY A 110 4.71 -7.28 10.51
C GLY A 110 5.79 -6.58 9.69
N THR A 111 5.56 -6.35 8.41
CA THR A 111 6.52 -5.64 7.54
C THR A 111 6.69 -4.20 7.97
N MET A 112 5.62 -3.44 8.22
CA MET A 112 5.69 -2.05 8.66
C MET A 112 6.45 -1.91 9.98
N GLY A 113 6.11 -2.73 11.00
CA GLY A 113 6.79 -2.65 12.30
C GLY A 113 8.29 -3.00 12.21
N LEU A 114 8.67 -4.00 11.40
CA LEU A 114 10.09 -4.33 11.18
C LEU A 114 10.82 -3.22 10.43
N VAL A 115 10.19 -2.66 9.41
CA VAL A 115 10.74 -1.59 8.58
C VAL A 115 10.97 -0.31 9.39
N THR A 116 10.08 0.03 10.31
CA THR A 116 10.27 1.18 11.21
C THR A 116 11.56 1.05 12.04
N LEU A 117 11.82 -0.13 12.61
CA LEU A 117 13.07 -0.42 13.33
C LEU A 117 14.29 -0.41 12.40
N PHE A 118 14.14 -0.85 11.16
CA PHE A 118 15.20 -0.76 10.14
C PHE A 118 15.52 0.70 9.76
N ILE A 119 14.51 1.57 9.64
CA ILE A 119 14.71 3.01 9.39
C ILE A 119 15.44 3.66 10.57
N ASP A 120 15.03 3.39 11.81
CA ASP A 120 15.64 3.91 13.04
C ASP A 120 17.11 3.49 13.19
N SER A 121 17.51 2.35 12.60
CA SER A 121 18.90 1.89 12.56
C SER A 121 19.86 2.80 11.80
N MET A 122 19.36 3.75 11.00
CA MET A 122 20.11 4.64 10.09
C MET A 122 20.87 3.91 8.98
N MET A 123 20.68 2.60 8.82
CA MET A 123 21.33 1.83 7.76
C MET A 123 20.93 2.29 6.35
N PRO A 124 19.62 2.54 6.07
CA PRO A 124 19.21 3.05 4.76
C PRO A 124 19.82 4.41 4.42
N ALA A 125 19.90 5.31 5.40
CA ALA A 125 20.53 6.63 5.23
C ALA A 125 22.02 6.49 4.84
N ARG A 126 22.75 5.59 5.51
CA ARG A 126 24.15 5.30 5.16
C ARG A 126 24.32 4.74 3.75
N LEU A 127 23.40 3.86 3.30
CA LEU A 127 23.42 3.34 1.95
C LEU A 127 23.18 4.43 0.90
N ALA A 128 22.21 5.32 1.16
CA ALA A 128 21.93 6.45 0.31
C ALA A 128 23.13 7.43 0.22
N ASP A 129 23.78 7.75 1.34
CA ASP A 129 24.99 8.58 1.36
C ASP A 129 26.12 7.97 0.49
N ARG A 130 26.35 6.65 0.60
CA ARG A 130 27.37 5.97 -0.22
C ARG A 130 27.09 6.03 -1.72
N ILE A 131 25.83 6.02 -2.10
CA ILE A 131 25.41 6.16 -3.50
C ILE A 131 25.69 7.58 -3.96
N ILE A 132 25.28 8.58 -3.17
CA ILE A 132 25.45 10.00 -3.50
C ILE A 132 26.91 10.36 -3.65
N ASP A 133 27.78 9.90 -2.74
CA ASP A 133 29.22 10.18 -2.77
C ASP A 133 29.94 9.70 -4.05
N LYS A 134 29.37 8.70 -4.74
CA LYS A 134 29.92 8.17 -5.98
C LYS A 134 29.42 8.87 -7.24
N MET A 135 28.45 9.77 -7.12
CA MET A 135 27.81 10.38 -8.27
C MET A 135 28.47 11.73 -8.62
N PRO A 136 28.73 11.99 -9.92
CA PRO A 136 29.49 13.18 -10.35
C PRO A 136 28.67 14.47 -10.28
N ASP A 137 27.36 14.40 -10.51
CA ASP A 137 26.47 15.56 -10.62
C ASP A 137 25.05 15.30 -10.11
N VAL A 138 24.25 16.35 -9.98
CA VAL A 138 22.86 16.30 -9.46
C VAL A 138 21.97 15.39 -10.31
N LYS A 139 22.17 15.34 -11.62
CA LYS A 139 21.42 14.44 -12.51
C LYS A 139 21.64 12.98 -12.12
N TRP A 140 22.91 12.56 -12.01
CA TRP A 140 23.26 11.20 -11.62
C TRP A 140 22.84 10.88 -10.18
N VAL A 141 22.96 11.84 -9.26
CA VAL A 141 22.40 11.68 -7.90
C VAL A 141 20.91 11.42 -7.95
N THR A 142 20.14 12.22 -8.72
CA THR A 142 18.69 12.04 -8.81
C THR A 142 18.31 10.68 -9.40
N VAL A 143 18.99 10.26 -10.46
CA VAL A 143 18.78 8.95 -11.08
C VAL A 143 19.13 7.82 -10.11
N ALA A 144 20.33 7.87 -9.50
CA ALA A 144 20.79 6.81 -8.62
C ALA A 144 19.96 6.70 -7.34
N ILE A 145 19.56 7.83 -6.73
CA ILE A 145 18.75 7.83 -5.52
C ILE A 145 17.31 7.40 -5.79
N SER A 146 16.77 7.68 -6.98
CA SER A 146 15.44 7.18 -7.37
C SER A 146 15.47 5.67 -7.63
N LEU A 147 16.52 5.14 -8.29
CA LEU A 147 16.72 3.70 -8.43
C LEU A 147 16.89 3.01 -7.09
N PHE A 148 17.67 3.62 -6.18
CA PHE A 148 17.86 3.11 -4.82
C PHE A 148 16.54 3.09 -4.05
N ALA A 149 15.77 4.20 -4.08
CA ALA A 149 14.47 4.25 -3.44
C ALA A 149 13.51 3.19 -4.02
N GLY A 150 13.49 3.02 -5.33
CA GLY A 150 12.74 1.94 -5.97
C GLY A 150 13.18 0.55 -5.50
N LEU A 151 14.49 0.26 -5.50
CA LEU A 151 15.01 -1.03 -5.06
C LEU A 151 14.62 -1.34 -3.59
N ILE A 152 14.75 -0.37 -2.70
CA ILE A 152 14.29 -0.50 -1.32
C ILE A 152 12.78 -0.72 -1.27
N SER A 153 11.99 0.03 -2.04
CA SER A 153 10.54 -0.05 -2.04
C SER A 153 10.00 -1.38 -2.61
N ALA A 154 10.80 -2.13 -3.32
CA ALA A 154 10.42 -3.49 -3.68
C ALA A 154 10.29 -4.43 -2.46
N PHE A 155 10.89 -4.08 -1.30
CA PHE A 155 10.89 -4.88 -0.07
C PHE A 155 10.37 -4.12 1.16
N VAL A 156 10.16 -2.82 1.02
CA VAL A 156 9.71 -1.89 2.05
C VAL A 156 8.59 -1.07 1.43
N ASP A 157 7.53 -0.81 2.18
CA ASP A 157 6.41 -0.04 1.64
C ASP A 157 6.83 1.32 1.07
N ASN A 158 6.09 1.79 0.10
CA ASN A 158 6.42 2.97 -0.68
C ASN A 158 6.43 4.27 0.16
N VAL A 159 5.55 4.41 1.16
CA VAL A 159 5.48 5.59 2.04
C VAL A 159 6.70 5.65 2.95
N SER A 160 7.02 4.54 3.63
CA SER A 160 8.20 4.42 4.49
C SER A 160 9.49 4.68 3.71
N THR A 161 9.58 4.17 2.48
CA THR A 161 10.73 4.45 1.59
C THR A 161 10.87 5.94 1.30
N VAL A 162 9.79 6.65 1.01
CA VAL A 162 9.83 8.10 0.77
C VAL A 162 10.20 8.86 2.05
N LEU A 163 9.62 8.51 3.20
CA LEU A 163 9.94 9.12 4.49
C LEU A 163 11.42 8.98 4.83
N MET A 164 12.03 7.88 4.44
CA MET A 164 13.44 7.59 4.70
C MET A 164 14.39 8.29 3.72
N VAL A 165 14.10 8.27 2.42
CA VAL A 165 15.04 8.71 1.38
C VAL A 165 14.88 10.20 1.05
N ALA A 166 13.66 10.75 1.11
CA ALA A 166 13.41 12.15 0.75
C ALA A 166 14.09 13.16 1.68
N PRO A 167 14.20 12.98 3.02
CA PRO A 167 14.99 13.87 3.88
C PRO A 167 16.45 13.99 3.44
N ILE A 168 17.05 12.85 3.04
CA ILE A 168 18.45 12.82 2.57
C ILE A 168 18.56 13.69 1.32
N ALA A 169 17.65 13.52 0.36
CA ALA A 169 17.59 14.31 -0.86
C ALA A 169 17.44 15.81 -0.58
N ILE A 170 16.57 16.20 0.37
CA ILE A 170 16.37 17.60 0.78
C ILE A 170 17.64 18.18 1.41
N VAL A 171 18.32 17.43 2.27
CA VAL A 171 19.59 17.88 2.89
C VAL A 171 20.69 18.03 1.84
N VAL A 172 20.77 17.10 0.86
CA VAL A 172 21.73 17.20 -0.27
C VAL A 172 21.46 18.46 -1.06
N ALA A 173 20.21 18.67 -1.44
CA ALA A 173 19.81 19.81 -2.25
C ALA A 173 20.11 21.16 -1.55
N LYS A 174 19.84 21.26 -0.24
CA LYS A 174 20.19 22.46 0.55
C LYS A 174 21.69 22.73 0.59
N LYS A 175 22.51 21.68 0.76
CA LYS A 175 23.99 21.85 0.81
C LYS A 175 24.59 22.27 -0.53
N LEU A 176 24.01 21.81 -1.62
CA LEU A 176 24.49 22.08 -2.97
C LEU A 176 23.76 23.26 -3.63
N ASP A 177 22.90 23.93 -2.87
CA ASP A 177 22.13 25.10 -3.31
C ASP A 177 21.38 24.85 -4.62
N PHE A 178 20.51 23.81 -4.61
CA PHE A 178 19.55 23.54 -5.69
C PHE A 178 18.17 23.10 -5.14
N SER A 179 17.16 23.11 -5.98
CA SER A 179 15.79 22.73 -5.57
C SER A 179 15.62 21.22 -5.44
N PRO A 180 15.24 20.67 -4.28
CA PRO A 180 15.04 19.22 -4.07
C PRO A 180 13.80 18.68 -4.78
N VAL A 181 12.95 19.54 -5.34
CA VAL A 181 11.61 19.17 -5.83
C VAL A 181 11.65 18.03 -6.84
N LYS A 182 12.51 18.10 -7.87
CA LYS A 182 12.62 17.03 -8.88
C LYS A 182 13.11 15.72 -8.27
N MET A 183 14.07 15.77 -7.36
CA MET A 183 14.64 14.59 -6.72
C MET A 183 13.62 13.89 -5.83
N VAL A 184 12.86 14.63 -5.02
CA VAL A 184 11.82 14.04 -4.17
C VAL A 184 10.66 13.48 -5.00
N ILE A 185 10.26 14.16 -6.08
CA ILE A 185 9.26 13.60 -7.01
C ILE A 185 9.78 12.29 -7.62
N ALA A 186 11.05 12.24 -8.07
CA ALA A 186 11.66 11.03 -8.62
C ALA A 186 11.65 9.87 -7.62
N ILE A 187 12.01 10.14 -6.36
CA ILE A 187 11.98 9.17 -5.27
C ILE A 187 10.54 8.63 -5.08
N SER A 188 9.54 9.50 -5.01
CA SER A 188 8.15 9.12 -4.76
C SER A 188 7.59 8.25 -5.89
N ILE A 189 7.76 8.66 -7.15
CA ILE A 189 7.22 7.90 -8.30
C ILE A 189 7.97 6.58 -8.54
N ALA A 190 9.27 6.54 -8.25
CA ALA A 190 10.08 5.32 -8.36
C ALA A 190 9.74 4.33 -7.24
N SER A 191 9.55 4.82 -6.01
CA SER A 191 9.12 4.03 -4.87
C SER A 191 7.75 3.39 -5.13
N ASN A 192 6.76 4.16 -5.55
CA ASN A 192 5.42 3.65 -5.83
C ASN A 192 5.42 2.64 -7.00
N LEU A 193 6.22 2.85 -8.05
CA LEU A 193 6.34 1.92 -9.17
C LEU A 193 6.84 0.55 -8.71
N GLN A 194 7.86 0.53 -7.87
CA GLN A 194 8.49 -0.71 -7.41
C GLN A 194 7.69 -1.45 -6.34
N GLY A 195 6.69 -0.81 -5.73
CA GLY A 195 5.77 -1.47 -4.81
C GLY A 195 5.06 -2.69 -5.43
N ALA A 196 4.83 -2.68 -6.75
CA ALA A 196 4.26 -3.82 -7.48
C ALA A 196 5.26 -4.96 -7.77
N ALA A 197 6.55 -4.79 -7.48
CA ALA A 197 7.58 -5.74 -7.89
C ALA A 197 7.61 -7.02 -7.05
N THR A 198 7.35 -6.95 -5.75
CA THR A 198 7.36 -8.11 -4.86
C THR A 198 6.09 -8.18 -4.00
N LEU A 199 5.90 -9.32 -3.36
CA LEU A 199 4.76 -9.54 -2.47
C LEU A 199 4.69 -8.50 -1.34
N VAL A 200 5.83 -8.10 -0.78
CA VAL A 200 5.91 -7.22 0.41
C VAL A 200 6.17 -5.76 0.09
N GLY A 201 6.32 -5.40 -1.20
CA GLY A 201 6.68 -4.05 -1.62
C GLY A 201 5.56 -3.01 -1.44
N ASP A 202 4.31 -3.42 -1.56
CA ASP A 202 3.15 -2.52 -1.36
C ASP A 202 1.94 -3.31 -0.86
N THR A 203 1.06 -2.63 -0.14
CA THR A 203 -0.21 -3.18 0.34
C THR A 203 -1.03 -3.81 -0.79
N THR A 204 -1.03 -3.24 -1.98
CA THR A 204 -1.74 -3.77 -3.16
C THR A 204 -1.20 -5.12 -3.63
N SER A 205 0.11 -5.31 -3.58
CA SER A 205 0.76 -6.58 -3.88
C SER A 205 0.44 -7.66 -2.85
N ILE A 206 0.46 -7.29 -1.56
CA ILE A 206 0.06 -8.18 -0.45
C ILE A 206 -1.39 -8.63 -0.60
N MET A 207 -2.28 -7.71 -1.00
CA MET A 207 -3.70 -8.00 -1.22
C MET A 207 -3.91 -8.94 -2.41
N LEU A 208 -3.21 -8.70 -3.53
CA LEU A 208 -3.24 -9.61 -4.67
C LEU A 208 -2.75 -11.01 -4.25
N ALA A 209 -1.61 -11.09 -3.56
CA ALA A 209 -1.06 -12.35 -3.11
C ALA A 209 -2.04 -13.11 -2.20
N GLY A 210 -2.65 -12.42 -1.24
CA GLY A 210 -3.64 -13.01 -0.33
C GLY A 210 -4.95 -13.40 -1.03
N HIS A 211 -5.35 -12.72 -2.12
CA HIS A 211 -6.55 -13.04 -2.88
C HIS A 211 -6.34 -14.19 -3.87
N ALA A 212 -5.20 -14.17 -4.58
CA ALA A 212 -4.86 -15.15 -5.61
C ALA A 212 -4.03 -16.34 -5.07
N ASN A 213 -3.79 -16.40 -3.75
CA ASN A 213 -2.95 -17.39 -3.07
C ASN A 213 -1.54 -17.49 -3.66
N LEU A 214 -0.93 -16.34 -3.99
CA LEU A 214 0.43 -16.25 -4.48
C LEU A 214 1.42 -16.26 -3.31
N ASN A 215 2.53 -16.96 -3.50
CA ASN A 215 3.66 -16.92 -2.58
C ASN A 215 4.69 -15.86 -2.99
N PHE A 216 5.76 -15.68 -2.19
CA PHE A 216 6.76 -14.67 -2.45
C PHE A 216 7.51 -14.89 -3.77
N MET A 217 7.83 -16.16 -4.12
CA MET A 217 8.56 -16.49 -5.34
C MET A 217 7.71 -16.40 -6.60
N ASP A 218 6.37 -16.44 -6.49
CA ASP A 218 5.48 -16.23 -7.64
C ASP A 218 5.61 -14.84 -8.26
N PHE A 219 6.08 -13.86 -7.47
CA PHE A 219 6.41 -12.54 -8.01
C PHE A 219 7.69 -12.55 -8.85
N PHE A 220 8.61 -13.48 -8.62
CA PHE A 220 9.84 -13.64 -9.40
C PHE A 220 9.64 -14.58 -10.57
N PHE A 221 9.02 -15.74 -10.33
CA PHE A 221 8.77 -16.74 -11.37
C PHE A 221 7.39 -17.35 -11.15
N PHE A 222 6.52 -17.18 -12.12
CA PHE A 222 5.16 -17.70 -12.08
C PHE A 222 4.88 -18.59 -13.29
N GLN A 223 4.44 -19.83 -13.06
CA GLN A 223 4.17 -20.83 -14.09
C GLN A 223 5.37 -21.01 -15.08
N GLY A 224 6.60 -21.00 -14.56
CA GLY A 224 7.82 -21.13 -15.38
C GLY A 224 8.19 -19.92 -16.23
N LYS A 225 7.52 -18.77 -16.04
CA LYS A 225 7.75 -17.51 -16.76
C LYS A 225 8.27 -16.44 -15.80
N PRO A 226 8.96 -15.39 -16.34
CA PRO A 226 9.34 -14.23 -15.53
C PRO A 226 8.10 -13.58 -14.89
N GLY A 227 8.08 -13.46 -13.56
CA GLY A 227 7.00 -12.85 -12.80
C GLY A 227 7.03 -11.33 -12.83
N LEU A 228 6.15 -10.71 -12.02
CA LEU A 228 6.00 -9.25 -11.93
C LEU A 228 7.31 -8.55 -11.56
N PHE A 229 8.15 -9.16 -10.72
CA PHE A 229 9.45 -8.58 -10.35
C PHE A 229 10.24 -8.16 -11.58
N TRP A 230 10.50 -9.08 -12.51
CA TRP A 230 11.31 -8.79 -13.70
C TRP A 230 10.64 -7.81 -14.64
N ILE A 231 9.31 -7.89 -14.79
CA ILE A 231 8.53 -6.96 -15.62
C ILE A 231 8.66 -5.53 -15.08
N ILE A 232 8.50 -5.36 -13.76
CA ILE A 232 8.60 -4.06 -13.11
C ILE A 232 10.04 -3.54 -13.14
N GLN A 233 11.09 -4.40 -13.02
CA GLN A 233 12.47 -3.96 -13.21
C GLN A 233 12.70 -3.38 -14.61
N VAL A 234 12.19 -4.03 -15.66
CA VAL A 234 12.32 -3.52 -17.04
C VAL A 234 11.56 -2.19 -17.19
N ALA A 235 10.34 -2.09 -16.62
CA ALA A 235 9.55 -0.86 -16.60
C ALA A 235 10.30 0.27 -15.86
N MET A 236 10.93 -0.03 -14.72
CA MET A 236 11.74 0.90 -13.95
C MET A 236 12.94 1.42 -14.75
N LEU A 237 13.69 0.53 -15.39
CA LEU A 237 14.84 0.92 -16.21
C LEU A 237 14.43 1.82 -17.39
N ALA A 238 13.34 1.48 -18.09
CA ALA A 238 12.81 2.29 -19.18
C ALA A 238 12.38 3.69 -18.71
N SER A 239 11.69 3.78 -17.57
CA SER A 239 11.25 5.05 -16.98
C SER A 239 12.43 5.86 -16.43
N THR A 240 13.46 5.17 -15.91
CA THR A 240 14.69 5.83 -15.44
C THR A 240 15.49 6.43 -16.59
N LEU A 241 15.47 5.81 -17.76
CA LEU A 241 16.07 6.38 -18.96
C LEU A 241 15.41 7.71 -19.34
N PHE A 242 14.06 7.80 -19.26
CA PHE A 242 13.36 9.07 -19.41
C PHE A 242 13.82 10.09 -18.34
N LEU A 243 13.89 9.68 -17.07
CA LEU A 243 14.34 10.54 -15.97
C LEU A 243 15.74 11.11 -16.23
N TYR A 244 16.67 10.29 -16.72
CA TYR A 244 18.00 10.73 -17.09
C TYR A 244 17.99 11.84 -18.14
N PHE A 245 17.18 11.73 -19.19
CA PHE A 245 17.06 12.78 -20.22
C PHE A 245 16.30 14.02 -19.69
N TYR A 246 15.29 13.83 -18.84
CA TYR A 246 14.56 14.93 -18.19
C TYR A 246 15.45 15.79 -17.31
N MET A 247 16.43 15.16 -16.63
CA MET A 247 17.38 15.83 -15.75
C MET A 247 18.65 16.32 -16.45
N LYS A 248 18.75 16.25 -17.78
CA LYS A 248 19.98 16.55 -18.54
C LYS A 248 20.60 17.92 -18.27
N LYS A 249 19.80 18.90 -17.87
CA LYS A 249 20.25 20.28 -17.56
C LYS A 249 20.75 20.46 -16.12
N ASP A 250 20.57 19.47 -15.25
CA ASP A 250 20.94 19.55 -13.83
C ASP A 250 22.34 18.91 -13.63
N ASP A 251 23.39 19.58 -14.14
CA ASP A 251 24.78 19.11 -14.21
C ASP A 251 25.69 19.69 -13.10
N LYS A 252 25.12 20.33 -12.07
CA LYS A 252 25.86 20.86 -10.93
C LYS A 252 26.64 19.74 -10.23
N ARG A 253 27.95 19.92 -10.01
CA ARG A 253 28.83 18.93 -9.37
C ARG A 253 28.46 18.71 -7.91
N VAL A 254 28.63 17.48 -7.45
CA VAL A 254 28.37 17.05 -6.08
C VAL A 254 29.72 16.84 -5.38
N GLU A 255 29.90 17.43 -4.19
CA GLU A 255 31.07 17.21 -3.36
C GLU A 255 30.87 16.05 -2.41
N ALA A 256 31.94 15.31 -2.11
CA ALA A 256 31.95 14.17 -1.20
C ALA A 256 31.46 14.53 0.22
N ARG A 257 30.85 13.58 0.90
CA ARG A 257 30.20 13.78 2.20
C ARG A 257 30.68 12.85 3.28
N ASN A 258 30.47 13.27 4.52
CA ASN A 258 30.58 12.37 5.67
C ASN A 258 29.40 11.39 5.67
N LEU A 259 29.69 10.09 5.70
CA LEU A 259 28.70 9.04 5.74
C LEU A 259 27.93 9.03 7.09
N THR A 260 26.62 8.87 7.03
CA THR A 260 25.78 8.67 8.21
C THR A 260 26.28 7.48 9.02
N LYS A 261 26.37 7.63 10.35
CA LYS A 261 26.74 6.53 11.25
C LYS A 261 25.54 5.62 11.46
N VAL A 262 25.73 4.32 11.27
CA VAL A 262 24.72 3.31 11.55
C VAL A 262 24.65 3.12 13.08
N ASN A 263 23.43 3.18 13.63
CA ASN A 263 23.21 2.97 15.06
C ASN A 263 23.24 1.49 15.43
N ASP A 264 22.57 0.66 14.60
CA ASP A 264 22.52 -0.79 14.79
C ASP A 264 22.37 -1.51 13.44
N TYR A 265 23.04 -2.65 13.29
CA TYR A 265 22.95 -3.51 12.11
C TYR A 265 21.89 -4.62 12.26
N PHE A 266 21.41 -4.88 13.47
CA PHE A 266 20.54 -6.00 13.78
C PHE A 266 19.20 -5.93 13.02
N PRO A 267 18.46 -4.79 12.97
CA PRO A 267 17.22 -4.71 12.18
C PRO A 267 17.42 -5.00 10.70
N SER A 268 18.60 -4.65 10.13
CA SER A 268 18.95 -4.97 8.73
C SER A 268 19.06 -6.48 8.51
N TRP A 269 19.69 -7.20 9.41
CA TRP A 269 19.79 -8.66 9.34
C TRP A 269 18.43 -9.34 9.51
N MET A 270 17.57 -8.78 10.35
CA MET A 270 16.20 -9.29 10.55
C MET A 270 15.34 -9.08 9.30
N LEU A 271 15.47 -7.94 8.60
CA LEU A 271 14.79 -7.69 7.34
C LEU A 271 15.24 -8.68 6.26
N LEU A 272 16.55 -8.88 6.12
CA LEU A 272 17.10 -9.88 5.19
C LEU A 272 16.66 -11.30 5.56
N GLY A 273 16.65 -11.64 6.85
CA GLY A 273 16.19 -12.93 7.37
C GLY A 273 14.69 -13.17 7.07
N MET A 274 13.86 -12.14 7.21
CA MET A 274 12.45 -12.20 6.85
C MET A 274 12.28 -12.52 5.36
N VAL A 275 12.94 -11.75 4.48
CA VAL A 275 12.87 -12.00 3.02
C VAL A 275 13.37 -13.40 2.69
N PHE A 276 14.48 -13.84 3.26
CA PHE A 276 15.02 -15.20 3.08
C PHE A 276 14.04 -16.27 3.54
N SER A 277 13.36 -16.06 4.69
CA SER A 277 12.35 -17.00 5.19
C SER A 277 11.12 -17.06 4.28
N LEU A 278 10.69 -15.94 3.68
CA LEU A 278 9.62 -15.90 2.69
C LEU A 278 9.99 -16.69 1.42
N VAL A 279 11.25 -16.56 0.99
CA VAL A 279 11.78 -17.37 -0.13
C VAL A 279 11.75 -18.85 0.21
N LEU A 280 12.26 -19.25 1.37
CA LEU A 280 12.26 -20.66 1.79
C LEU A 280 10.85 -21.23 1.90
N ALA A 281 9.92 -20.46 2.48
CA ALA A 281 8.52 -20.86 2.62
C ALA A 281 7.80 -21.03 1.26
N SER A 282 8.31 -20.40 0.21
CA SER A 282 7.73 -20.56 -1.14
C SER A 282 8.07 -21.90 -1.78
N PHE A 283 9.08 -22.61 -1.29
CA PHE A 283 9.50 -23.93 -1.79
C PHE A 283 9.11 -25.09 -0.87
N ALA A 284 8.54 -24.81 0.29
CA ALA A 284 8.17 -25.81 1.28
C ALA A 284 6.67 -25.73 1.59
N GLU A 285 6.02 -26.89 1.64
CA GLU A 285 4.69 -26.98 2.25
C GLU A 285 4.85 -26.78 3.75
N VAL A 286 4.29 -25.68 4.26
CA VAL A 286 4.32 -25.37 5.69
C VAL A 286 3.22 -26.18 6.39
N PRO A 287 3.57 -27.08 7.32
CA PRO A 287 2.58 -27.89 8.01
C PRO A 287 1.70 -27.04 8.94
N GLU A 288 0.47 -27.51 9.18
CA GLU A 288 -0.39 -26.88 10.17
C GLU A 288 0.22 -27.02 11.58
N ILE A 289 0.40 -25.88 12.23
CA ILE A 289 0.99 -25.78 13.57
C ILE A 289 -0.16 -25.59 14.58
N ILE A 290 -0.23 -26.45 15.60
CA ILE A 290 -1.33 -26.49 16.58
C ILE A 290 -1.63 -25.13 17.22
N PHE A 291 -0.61 -24.31 17.45
CA PHE A 291 -0.74 -22.99 18.09
C PHE A 291 -0.95 -21.83 17.10
N LEU A 292 -0.88 -22.08 15.79
CA LEU A 292 -1.00 -21.08 14.74
C LEU A 292 -2.08 -21.55 13.75
N PRO A 293 -3.35 -21.15 13.93
CA PRO A 293 -4.44 -21.63 13.12
C PRO A 293 -4.30 -21.21 11.64
N ASN A 294 -4.65 -22.12 10.74
CA ASN A 294 -4.53 -21.93 9.29
C ASN A 294 -3.11 -21.55 8.85
N THR A 295 -2.09 -22.24 9.36
CA THR A 295 -0.67 -21.90 9.13
C THR A 295 -0.36 -21.87 7.64
N ALA A 296 -0.75 -22.87 6.87
CA ALA A 296 -0.51 -22.92 5.43
C ALA A 296 -1.08 -21.69 4.69
N LYS A 297 -2.27 -21.24 5.07
CA LYS A 297 -2.92 -20.07 4.47
C LYS A 297 -2.30 -18.73 4.92
N ASN A 298 -1.78 -18.67 6.15
CA ASN A 298 -1.31 -17.44 6.79
C ASN A 298 0.21 -17.39 6.92
N THR A 299 0.95 -18.24 6.22
CA THR A 299 2.42 -18.39 6.33
C THR A 299 3.15 -17.07 6.20
N THR A 300 2.86 -16.27 5.18
CA THR A 300 3.50 -14.98 4.93
C THR A 300 3.30 -14.03 6.11
N GLY A 301 2.07 -13.92 6.60
CA GLY A 301 1.73 -13.06 7.74
C GLY A 301 2.45 -13.50 9.02
N TYR A 302 2.50 -14.80 9.30
CA TYR A 302 3.20 -15.31 10.47
C TYR A 302 4.71 -15.05 10.41
N ILE A 303 5.35 -15.28 9.25
CA ILE A 303 6.78 -14.97 9.08
C ILE A 303 7.03 -13.49 9.37
N CYS A 304 6.28 -12.58 8.75
CA CYS A 304 6.46 -11.14 8.94
C CYS A 304 6.24 -10.73 10.40
N MET A 305 5.21 -11.24 11.07
CA MET A 305 4.95 -10.97 12.48
C MET A 305 6.03 -11.53 13.41
N ILE A 306 6.52 -12.76 13.17
CA ILE A 306 7.59 -13.37 13.97
C ILE A 306 8.86 -12.51 13.91
N PHE A 307 9.29 -12.13 12.71
CA PHE A 307 10.48 -11.29 12.55
C PHE A 307 10.31 -9.91 13.20
N MET A 308 9.14 -9.30 13.06
CA MET A 308 8.83 -8.03 13.74
C MET A 308 8.90 -8.18 15.26
N VAL A 309 8.23 -9.20 15.83
CA VAL A 309 8.20 -9.42 17.29
C VAL A 309 9.60 -9.75 17.82
N LEU A 310 10.39 -10.59 17.15
CA LEU A 310 11.76 -10.88 17.52
C LEU A 310 12.63 -9.63 17.53
N THR A 311 12.51 -8.79 16.48
CA THR A 311 13.25 -7.53 16.40
C THR A 311 12.83 -6.58 17.52
N PHE A 312 11.54 -6.44 17.75
CA PHE A 312 10.98 -5.62 18.83
C PHE A 312 11.52 -6.05 20.20
N LEU A 313 11.51 -7.36 20.51
CA LEU A 313 11.99 -7.87 21.81
C LEU A 313 13.48 -7.62 22.01
N ILE A 314 14.30 -7.73 20.97
CA ILE A 314 15.74 -7.49 21.06
C ILE A 314 16.04 -6.00 21.17
N GLU A 315 15.37 -5.15 20.37
CA GLU A 315 15.52 -3.69 20.48
C GLU A 315 15.01 -3.15 21.83
N THR A 316 13.95 -3.73 22.38
CA THR A 316 13.47 -3.42 23.73
C THR A 316 14.52 -3.65 24.81
N ARG A 317 15.34 -4.70 24.68
CA ARG A 317 16.45 -4.94 25.63
C ARG A 317 17.57 -3.90 25.54
N LYS A 318 17.74 -3.27 24.36
CA LYS A 318 18.77 -2.26 24.11
C LYS A 318 18.31 -0.84 24.47
N LYS A 319 17.09 -0.48 24.08
CA LYS A 319 16.56 0.89 24.15
C LYS A 319 15.50 1.09 25.24
N GLY A 320 14.99 0.00 25.79
CA GLY A 320 13.84 0.01 26.70
C GLY A 320 12.50 -0.17 25.98
N PHE A 321 11.50 -0.67 26.74
CA PHE A 321 10.19 -1.02 26.19
C PHE A 321 9.43 0.21 25.65
N GLN A 322 9.42 1.31 26.40
CA GLN A 322 8.66 2.52 26.01
C GLN A 322 9.22 3.15 24.74
N ASP A 323 10.54 3.27 24.61
CA ASP A 323 11.18 3.88 23.44
C ASP A 323 10.98 3.02 22.19
N THR A 324 11.17 1.70 22.30
CA THR A 324 10.96 0.78 21.18
C THR A 324 9.50 0.74 20.75
N LEU A 325 8.57 0.74 21.69
CA LEU A 325 7.13 0.79 21.39
C LEU A 325 6.77 2.11 20.71
N HIS A 326 7.31 3.23 21.18
CA HIS A 326 7.09 4.53 20.57
C HIS A 326 7.62 4.55 19.12
N ILE A 327 8.81 4.01 18.85
CA ILE A 327 9.39 3.91 17.52
C ILE A 327 8.44 3.11 16.60
N VAL A 328 8.04 1.91 17.00
CA VAL A 328 7.17 1.06 16.18
C VAL A 328 5.81 1.70 15.94
N LEU A 329 5.19 2.30 16.96
CA LEU A 329 3.85 2.91 16.81
C LEU A 329 3.88 4.25 16.07
N SER A 330 5.03 4.93 15.97
CA SER A 330 5.13 6.23 15.26
C SER A 330 4.87 6.11 13.76
N ASP A 331 5.26 4.98 13.15
CA ASP A 331 5.19 4.77 11.71
C ASP A 331 4.26 3.60 11.32
N LEU A 332 3.74 2.85 12.32
CA LEU A 332 2.73 1.83 12.04
C LEU A 332 1.42 2.49 11.61
N ASP A 333 1.04 2.32 10.36
CA ASP A 333 -0.20 2.87 9.82
C ASP A 333 -1.43 2.02 10.25
N VAL A 334 -1.83 2.22 11.49
CA VAL A 334 -3.02 1.58 12.08
C VAL A 334 -4.29 1.91 11.28
N PHE A 335 -4.36 3.13 10.68
CA PHE A 335 -5.51 3.52 9.87
C PHE A 335 -5.63 2.68 8.59
N THR A 336 -4.53 2.32 7.95
CA THR A 336 -4.54 1.39 6.80
C THR A 336 -4.99 -0.02 7.22
N LEU A 337 -4.55 -0.52 8.38
CA LEU A 337 -5.02 -1.82 8.88
C LEU A 337 -6.54 -1.82 9.16
N LEU A 338 -7.05 -0.77 9.78
CA LEU A 338 -8.48 -0.58 10.04
C LEU A 338 -9.29 -0.39 8.74
N LEU A 339 -8.76 0.39 7.80
CA LEU A 339 -9.34 0.58 6.48
C LEU A 339 -9.53 -0.76 5.76
N LEU A 340 -8.48 -1.57 5.70
CA LEU A 340 -8.53 -2.88 5.05
C LEU A 340 -9.49 -3.85 5.74
N SER A 341 -9.47 -3.89 7.07
CA SER A 341 -10.41 -4.71 7.85
C SER A 341 -11.85 -4.35 7.52
N GLY A 342 -12.17 -3.05 7.47
CA GLY A 342 -13.49 -2.57 7.06
C GLY A 342 -13.83 -2.91 5.61
N LEU A 343 -12.88 -2.71 4.69
CA LEU A 343 -13.08 -3.01 3.26
C LEU A 343 -13.31 -4.49 2.99
N PHE A 344 -12.62 -5.41 3.67
CA PHE A 344 -12.88 -6.84 3.50
C PHE A 344 -14.34 -7.19 3.83
N ILE A 345 -14.90 -6.62 4.89
CA ILE A 345 -16.30 -6.82 5.27
C ILE A 345 -17.25 -6.18 4.25
N VAL A 346 -16.96 -4.97 3.77
CA VAL A 346 -17.76 -4.29 2.73
C VAL A 346 -17.75 -5.10 1.43
N ILE A 347 -16.59 -5.61 1.01
CA ILE A 347 -16.43 -6.44 -0.18
C ILE A 347 -17.21 -7.75 -0.04
N ALA A 348 -17.15 -8.41 1.13
CA ALA A 348 -17.98 -9.57 1.42
C ALA A 348 -19.47 -9.24 1.30
N GLY A 349 -19.91 -8.10 1.82
CA GLY A 349 -21.30 -7.63 1.72
C GLY A 349 -21.77 -7.42 0.29
N ILE A 350 -21.00 -6.73 -0.56
CA ILE A 350 -21.37 -6.53 -1.98
C ILE A 350 -21.29 -7.82 -2.80
N ARG A 351 -20.36 -8.73 -2.45
CA ARG A 351 -20.27 -10.08 -3.04
C ARG A 351 -21.54 -10.88 -2.72
N ASN A 352 -21.92 -10.96 -1.46
CA ASN A 352 -23.10 -11.68 -1.00
C ASN A 352 -24.41 -11.11 -1.56
N ALA A 353 -24.45 -9.80 -1.84
CA ALA A 353 -25.57 -9.12 -2.48
C ALA A 353 -25.62 -9.31 -4.02
N GLY A 354 -24.63 -9.97 -4.63
CA GLY A 354 -24.56 -10.22 -6.08
C GLY A 354 -24.12 -9.00 -6.91
N VAL A 355 -23.62 -7.92 -6.29
CA VAL A 355 -23.15 -6.71 -6.99
C VAL A 355 -21.94 -7.02 -7.85
N ILE A 356 -20.98 -7.80 -7.34
CA ILE A 356 -19.75 -8.17 -8.05
C ILE A 356 -20.09 -8.88 -9.38
N ASP A 357 -21.03 -9.82 -9.36
CA ASP A 357 -21.46 -10.56 -10.55
C ASP A 357 -22.07 -9.65 -11.61
N GLN A 358 -22.83 -8.63 -11.21
CA GLN A 358 -23.42 -7.66 -12.14
C GLN A 358 -22.35 -6.76 -12.75
N VAL A 359 -21.38 -6.30 -11.95
CA VAL A 359 -20.25 -5.51 -12.45
C VAL A 359 -19.41 -6.34 -13.42
N ALA A 360 -19.10 -7.60 -13.07
CA ALA A 360 -18.36 -8.51 -13.95
C ALA A 360 -19.09 -8.75 -15.27
N LYS A 361 -20.42 -8.96 -15.26
CA LYS A 361 -21.25 -9.08 -16.48
C LYS A 361 -21.24 -7.81 -17.31
N LEU A 362 -21.23 -6.63 -16.69
CA LEU A 362 -21.13 -5.36 -17.42
C LEU A 362 -19.79 -5.26 -18.15
N PHE A 363 -18.69 -5.58 -17.47
CA PHE A 363 -17.36 -5.61 -18.08
C PHE A 363 -17.30 -6.59 -19.27
N THR A 364 -17.80 -7.82 -19.09
CA THR A 364 -17.80 -8.81 -20.17
C THR A 364 -18.71 -8.40 -21.34
N LYS A 365 -19.79 -7.67 -21.08
CA LYS A 365 -20.63 -7.10 -22.15
C LYS A 365 -19.90 -6.03 -22.96
N VAL A 366 -19.10 -5.19 -22.33
CA VAL A 366 -18.31 -4.12 -22.98
C VAL A 366 -17.07 -4.69 -23.67
N GLY A 367 -16.32 -5.57 -22.99
CA GLY A 367 -15.08 -6.17 -23.50
C GLY A 367 -15.30 -7.33 -24.48
N GLY A 368 -16.55 -7.81 -24.63
CA GLY A 368 -16.87 -8.94 -25.49
C GLY A 368 -16.20 -10.24 -25.04
N LYS A 369 -15.88 -11.12 -26.01
CA LYS A 369 -15.20 -12.40 -25.77
C LYS A 369 -13.67 -12.32 -25.92
N SER A 370 -13.11 -11.14 -26.20
CA SER A 370 -11.67 -10.99 -26.42
C SER A 370 -10.92 -10.80 -25.09
N PRO A 371 -10.06 -11.75 -24.68
CA PRO A 371 -9.23 -11.59 -23.48
C PRO A 371 -8.30 -10.39 -23.57
N PHE A 372 -7.78 -10.08 -24.75
CA PHE A 372 -6.91 -8.92 -24.98
C PHE A 372 -7.64 -7.61 -24.76
N LEU A 373 -8.85 -7.47 -25.30
CA LEU A 373 -9.64 -6.25 -25.09
C LEU A 373 -10.03 -6.07 -23.64
N MET A 374 -10.40 -7.15 -22.94
CA MET A 374 -10.70 -7.13 -21.50
C MET A 374 -9.48 -6.72 -20.69
N TYR A 375 -8.32 -7.31 -20.96
CA TYR A 375 -7.05 -6.94 -20.34
C TYR A 375 -6.72 -5.46 -20.56
N THR A 376 -6.83 -5.00 -21.80
CA THR A 376 -6.58 -3.60 -22.17
C THR A 376 -7.49 -2.63 -21.40
N LEU A 377 -8.80 -2.91 -21.41
CA LEU A 377 -9.78 -2.09 -20.69
C LEU A 377 -9.48 -2.07 -19.20
N LEU A 378 -9.19 -3.23 -18.61
CA LEU A 378 -8.90 -3.33 -17.18
C LEU A 378 -7.64 -2.54 -16.80
N VAL A 379 -6.54 -2.72 -17.53
CA VAL A 379 -5.27 -2.03 -17.23
C VAL A 379 -5.44 -0.52 -17.33
N TRP A 380 -5.96 -0.01 -18.45
CA TRP A 380 -6.07 1.44 -18.67
C TRP A 380 -7.15 2.09 -17.80
N ALA A 381 -8.25 1.40 -17.52
CA ALA A 381 -9.22 1.84 -16.51
C ALA A 381 -8.57 1.92 -15.11
N SER A 382 -7.77 0.91 -14.74
CA SER A 382 -7.04 0.91 -13.46
C SER A 382 -6.06 2.07 -13.36
N VAL A 383 -5.31 2.36 -14.43
CA VAL A 383 -4.42 3.52 -14.52
C VAL A 383 -5.18 4.83 -14.33
N PHE A 384 -6.32 4.98 -15.01
CA PHE A 384 -7.14 6.19 -14.94
C PHE A 384 -7.75 6.39 -13.54
N PHE A 385 -8.41 5.37 -12.99
CA PHE A 385 -9.07 5.50 -11.70
C PHE A 385 -8.07 5.67 -10.55
N SER A 386 -6.97 4.93 -10.56
CA SER A 386 -5.93 5.04 -9.53
C SER A 386 -5.19 6.38 -9.55
N ALA A 387 -5.26 7.15 -10.63
CA ALA A 387 -4.76 8.52 -10.66
C ALA A 387 -5.49 9.46 -9.68
N PHE A 388 -6.72 9.14 -9.30
CA PHE A 388 -7.58 9.98 -8.45
C PHE A 388 -8.04 9.27 -7.17
N ILE A 389 -8.11 7.93 -7.20
CA ILE A 389 -8.51 7.09 -6.09
C ILE A 389 -7.25 6.37 -5.60
N ASP A 390 -7.02 6.38 -4.28
CA ASP A 390 -5.90 5.63 -3.70
C ASP A 390 -5.91 4.16 -4.17
N ASN A 391 -4.74 3.62 -4.49
CA ASN A 391 -4.57 2.28 -5.04
C ASN A 391 -5.11 1.17 -4.11
N ILE A 392 -5.01 1.34 -2.80
CA ILE A 392 -5.43 0.32 -1.82
C ILE A 392 -6.94 0.01 -1.93
N PRO A 393 -7.87 0.96 -1.72
CA PRO A 393 -9.30 0.67 -1.83
C PRO A 393 -9.70 0.24 -3.25
N TYR A 394 -9.05 0.79 -4.27
CA TYR A 394 -9.32 0.42 -5.65
C TYR A 394 -9.01 -1.06 -5.92
N VAL A 395 -7.80 -1.51 -5.60
CA VAL A 395 -7.37 -2.90 -5.80
C VAL A 395 -8.21 -3.86 -4.96
N ALA A 396 -8.48 -3.51 -3.68
CA ALA A 396 -9.33 -4.31 -2.79
C ALA A 396 -10.67 -4.67 -3.43
N THR A 397 -11.30 -3.70 -4.07
CA THR A 397 -12.59 -3.89 -4.72
C THR A 397 -12.50 -4.61 -6.05
N MET A 398 -11.47 -4.31 -6.84
CA MET A 398 -11.34 -4.85 -8.19
C MET A 398 -10.88 -6.32 -8.22
N LEU A 399 -10.16 -6.80 -7.21
CA LEU A 399 -9.72 -8.19 -7.16
C LEU A 399 -10.86 -9.21 -7.32
N PRO A 400 -11.95 -9.16 -6.53
CA PRO A 400 -13.08 -10.08 -6.71
C PRO A 400 -13.85 -9.82 -8.01
N VAL A 401 -13.89 -8.56 -8.51
CA VAL A 401 -14.50 -8.25 -9.83
C VAL A 401 -13.72 -8.94 -10.95
N VAL A 402 -12.38 -8.87 -10.91
CA VAL A 402 -11.51 -9.53 -11.90
C VAL A 402 -11.69 -11.05 -11.86
N ALA A 403 -11.81 -11.65 -10.67
CA ALA A 403 -12.14 -13.07 -10.51
C ALA A 403 -13.47 -13.42 -11.20
N GLY A 404 -14.50 -12.59 -11.01
CA GLY A 404 -15.80 -12.75 -11.66
C GLY A 404 -15.74 -12.58 -13.17
N ILE A 405 -14.96 -11.63 -13.68
CA ILE A 405 -14.74 -11.44 -15.13
C ILE A 405 -14.07 -12.67 -15.73
N ALA A 406 -12.98 -13.16 -15.12
CA ALA A 406 -12.24 -14.32 -15.58
C ALA A 406 -13.15 -15.57 -15.59
N GLY A 407 -13.93 -15.78 -14.51
CA GLY A 407 -14.92 -16.86 -14.42
C GLY A 407 -15.99 -16.79 -15.51
N ASN A 408 -16.54 -15.61 -15.80
CA ASN A 408 -17.52 -15.42 -16.87
C ASN A 408 -16.95 -15.66 -18.28
N MET A 409 -15.65 -15.38 -18.45
CA MET A 409 -14.96 -15.61 -19.72
C MET A 409 -14.38 -17.02 -19.85
N GLY A 410 -14.33 -17.81 -18.78
CA GLY A 410 -13.70 -19.13 -18.76
C GLY A 410 -12.19 -19.09 -18.96
N ILE A 411 -11.51 -18.05 -18.47
CA ILE A 411 -10.07 -17.83 -18.66
C ILE A 411 -9.33 -17.84 -17.31
N ASP A 412 -8.02 -18.13 -17.36
CA ASP A 412 -7.15 -17.96 -16.20
C ASP A 412 -7.08 -16.47 -15.80
N PRO A 413 -7.32 -16.10 -14.52
CA PRO A 413 -7.36 -14.72 -14.08
C PRO A 413 -5.99 -14.04 -14.02
N THR A 414 -4.88 -14.75 -14.12
CA THR A 414 -3.51 -14.27 -13.88
C THR A 414 -3.18 -13.02 -14.68
N VAL A 415 -3.42 -13.02 -15.99
CA VAL A 415 -3.14 -11.86 -16.84
C VAL A 415 -3.94 -10.63 -16.40
N LEU A 416 -5.18 -10.82 -15.97
CA LEU A 416 -6.04 -9.75 -15.49
C LEU A 416 -5.61 -9.25 -14.11
N TYR A 417 -5.20 -10.13 -13.19
CA TYR A 417 -4.67 -9.78 -11.88
C TYR A 417 -3.37 -8.98 -11.98
N PHE A 418 -2.43 -9.46 -12.80
CA PHE A 418 -1.16 -8.75 -12.99
C PHE A 418 -1.36 -7.41 -13.70
N GLY A 419 -2.30 -7.37 -14.64
CA GLY A 419 -2.73 -6.12 -15.28
C GLY A 419 -3.37 -5.14 -14.31
N LEU A 420 -4.29 -5.61 -13.45
CA LEU A 420 -4.91 -4.80 -12.40
C LEU A 420 -3.85 -4.21 -11.46
N LEU A 421 -2.97 -5.06 -10.91
CA LEU A 421 -1.94 -4.60 -9.98
C LEU A 421 -1.02 -3.57 -10.63
N SER A 422 -0.47 -3.89 -11.82
CA SER A 422 0.39 -2.97 -12.56
C SER A 422 -0.34 -1.66 -12.89
N GLY A 423 -1.55 -1.72 -13.43
CA GLY A 423 -2.32 -0.54 -13.78
C GLY A 423 -2.66 0.34 -12.57
N ALA A 424 -3.09 -0.27 -11.47
CA ALA A 424 -3.48 0.45 -10.26
C ALA A 424 -2.28 1.06 -9.54
N THR A 425 -1.23 0.26 -9.27
CA THR A 425 -0.07 0.74 -8.52
C THR A 425 0.68 1.82 -9.30
N LEU A 426 0.93 1.61 -10.59
CA LEU A 426 1.63 2.59 -11.40
C LEU A 426 0.75 3.83 -11.70
N GLY A 427 -0.56 3.63 -11.93
CA GLY A 427 -1.50 4.71 -12.25
C GLY A 427 -1.59 5.79 -11.18
N GLY A 428 -1.42 5.43 -9.91
CA GLY A 428 -1.34 6.37 -8.79
C GLY A 428 -0.26 7.44 -8.94
N ASN A 429 0.77 7.19 -9.75
CA ASN A 429 1.82 8.17 -10.02
C ASN A 429 1.41 9.31 -10.97
N LEU A 430 0.30 9.20 -11.70
CA LEU A 430 -0.11 10.23 -12.67
C LEU A 430 -0.39 11.57 -12.01
N THR A 431 -0.89 11.58 -10.78
CA THR A 431 -1.26 12.79 -10.05
C THR A 431 -0.56 12.90 -8.70
N PRO A 432 -0.47 14.12 -8.12
CA PRO A 432 0.09 14.33 -6.80
C PRO A 432 -0.65 13.60 -5.67
N ILE A 433 -1.91 13.23 -5.88
CA ILE A 433 -2.81 12.68 -4.86
C ILE A 433 -3.17 11.20 -5.10
N GLY A 434 -2.77 10.62 -6.23
CA GLY A 434 -3.14 9.26 -6.61
C GLY A 434 -2.45 8.15 -5.82
N ALA A 435 -1.31 8.47 -5.16
CA ALA A 435 -0.61 7.53 -4.30
C ALA A 435 -0.13 8.20 -3.01
N SER A 436 -0.18 7.47 -1.90
CA SER A 436 0.25 7.94 -0.57
C SER A 436 1.72 8.36 -0.55
N ALA A 437 2.60 7.69 -1.30
CA ALA A 437 4.01 8.06 -1.47
C ALA A 437 4.19 9.47 -2.05
N ASN A 438 3.37 9.85 -3.05
CA ASN A 438 3.41 11.18 -3.66
C ASN A 438 2.97 12.26 -2.68
N ILE A 439 1.88 12.01 -1.94
CA ILE A 439 1.37 12.91 -0.90
C ILE A 439 2.44 13.14 0.17
N THR A 440 3.09 12.07 0.61
CA THR A 440 4.17 12.11 1.60
C THR A 440 5.36 12.94 1.11
N GLY A 441 5.87 12.66 -0.08
CA GLY A 441 7.01 13.41 -0.66
C GLY A 441 6.71 14.90 -0.82
N ILE A 442 5.52 15.25 -1.32
CA ILE A 442 5.07 16.63 -1.44
C ILE A 442 4.91 17.29 -0.06
N GLY A 443 4.35 16.55 0.91
CA GLY A 443 4.22 17.00 2.30
C GLY A 443 5.57 17.37 2.91
N MET A 444 6.60 16.56 2.69
CA MET A 444 7.96 16.81 3.16
C MET A 444 8.58 18.04 2.48
N LEU A 445 8.37 18.19 1.18
CA LEU A 445 8.82 19.40 0.46
C LEU A 445 8.18 20.67 1.02
N ARG A 446 6.87 20.65 1.29
CA ARG A 446 6.15 21.79 1.89
C ARG A 446 6.67 22.12 3.29
N LYS A 447 6.91 21.11 4.13
CA LYS A 447 7.55 21.31 5.44
C LYS A 447 8.96 21.91 5.33
N GLY A 448 9.67 21.61 4.25
CA GLY A 448 10.97 22.17 3.92
C GLY A 448 10.92 23.58 3.31
N GLY A 449 9.73 24.18 3.10
CA GLY A 449 9.55 25.49 2.48
C GLY A 449 9.50 25.46 0.94
N TYR A 450 9.34 24.30 0.32
CA TYR A 450 9.29 24.16 -1.14
C TYR A 450 7.85 23.91 -1.62
N GLU A 451 7.37 24.78 -2.49
CA GLU A 451 6.07 24.57 -3.13
C GLU A 451 6.18 23.73 -4.39
N VAL A 452 5.24 22.81 -4.54
CA VAL A 452 5.12 21.91 -5.70
C VAL A 452 3.79 22.18 -6.39
N SER A 453 3.82 22.77 -7.58
CA SER A 453 2.62 22.90 -8.39
C SER A 453 2.25 21.54 -9.04
N ASN A 454 0.94 21.29 -9.21
CA ASN A 454 0.45 20.08 -9.89
C ASN A 454 1.08 19.93 -11.28
N ARG A 455 1.22 21.05 -12.02
CA ARG A 455 1.83 21.05 -13.35
C ARG A 455 3.28 20.56 -13.30
N ARG A 456 4.07 21.00 -12.30
CA ARG A 456 5.48 20.60 -12.16
C ARG A 456 5.60 19.12 -11.79
N PHE A 457 4.74 18.63 -10.90
CA PHE A 457 4.68 17.22 -10.58
C PHE A 457 4.31 16.38 -11.82
N MET A 458 3.20 16.70 -12.46
CA MET A 458 2.64 15.95 -13.58
C MET A 458 3.54 15.98 -14.83
N SER A 459 4.30 17.06 -15.06
CA SER A 459 5.25 17.13 -16.19
C SER A 459 6.36 16.09 -16.13
N MET A 460 6.68 15.58 -14.94
CA MET A 460 7.67 14.54 -14.73
C MET A 460 7.01 13.18 -14.53
N SER A 461 5.95 13.12 -13.72
CA SER A 461 5.32 11.86 -13.33
C SER A 461 4.52 11.22 -14.47
N ILE A 462 3.81 12.00 -15.30
CA ILE A 462 3.00 11.43 -16.40
C ILE A 462 3.87 10.69 -17.43
N PRO A 463 4.91 11.27 -18.04
CA PRO A 463 5.72 10.52 -19.00
C PRO A 463 6.42 9.31 -18.36
N TYR A 464 6.97 9.49 -17.14
CA TYR A 464 7.60 8.41 -16.40
C TYR A 464 6.63 7.23 -16.20
N THR A 465 5.42 7.52 -15.76
CA THR A 465 4.39 6.51 -15.47
C THR A 465 3.87 5.84 -16.74
N LEU A 466 3.59 6.64 -17.80
CA LEU A 466 3.10 6.07 -19.06
C LEU A 466 4.12 5.12 -19.71
N ILE A 467 5.41 5.44 -19.62
CA ILE A 467 6.47 4.53 -20.08
C ILE A 467 6.44 3.23 -19.26
N ALA A 468 6.38 3.33 -17.94
CA ALA A 468 6.33 2.17 -17.06
C ALA A 468 5.09 1.30 -17.32
N VAL A 469 3.91 1.93 -17.41
CA VAL A 469 2.64 1.24 -17.69
C VAL A 469 2.69 0.55 -19.04
N LEU A 470 3.18 1.23 -20.08
CA LEU A 470 3.24 0.65 -21.42
C LEU A 470 4.17 -0.58 -21.47
N VAL A 471 5.35 -0.49 -20.84
CA VAL A 471 6.27 -1.61 -20.74
C VAL A 471 5.64 -2.75 -19.95
N GLY A 472 5.07 -2.49 -18.78
CA GLY A 472 4.38 -3.49 -17.97
C GLY A 472 3.21 -4.13 -18.73
N TYR A 473 2.37 -3.33 -19.38
CA TYR A 473 1.25 -3.79 -20.19
C TYR A 473 1.68 -4.74 -21.31
N LEU A 474 2.71 -4.39 -22.07
CA LEU A 474 3.21 -5.23 -23.18
C LEU A 474 3.84 -6.53 -22.67
N LEU A 475 4.67 -6.46 -21.61
CA LEU A 475 5.36 -7.64 -21.08
C LEU A 475 4.41 -8.59 -20.34
N ILE A 476 3.45 -8.07 -19.56
CA ILE A 476 2.43 -8.92 -18.91
C ILE A 476 1.62 -9.66 -19.98
N TRP A 477 1.19 -8.97 -21.04
CA TRP A 477 0.47 -9.63 -22.13
C TRP A 477 1.37 -10.62 -22.90
N HIS A 478 2.64 -10.29 -23.10
CA HIS A 478 3.58 -11.18 -23.79
C HIS A 478 3.78 -12.51 -23.05
N PHE A 479 3.94 -12.46 -21.73
CA PHE A 479 4.21 -13.66 -20.91
C PHE A 479 2.94 -14.40 -20.48
N PHE A 480 1.88 -13.70 -20.15
CA PHE A 480 0.67 -14.27 -19.54
C PHE A 480 -0.60 -14.14 -20.40
N GLY A 481 -0.52 -13.44 -21.53
CA GLY A 481 -1.63 -13.30 -22.46
C GLY A 481 -2.08 -14.64 -23.00
N ILE A 482 -3.39 -14.81 -23.10
CA ILE A 482 -3.99 -16.01 -23.67
C ILE A 482 -3.80 -15.94 -25.19
N ARG A 483 -2.96 -16.78 -25.70
CA ARG A 483 -2.83 -17.02 -27.13
C ARG A 483 -3.89 -18.07 -27.48
N GLY A 484 -4.95 -17.64 -28.15
CA GLY A 484 -6.01 -18.51 -28.61
C GLY A 484 -5.53 -19.56 -29.62
#